data_98904b7aaf43d4a698e76d41dd27392f
#
_entry.id   98904b7aaf43d4a698e76d41dd27392f
#
_cell.length_a   1.000
_cell.length_b   1.000
_cell.length_c   1.000
_cell.angle_alpha   90.00
_cell.angle_beta   90.00
_cell.angle_gamma   90.00
#
_symmetry.space_group_name_H-M   'P 1'
#
loop_
_entity.id
_entity.type
_entity.pdbx_description
1 polymer ?
#
loop_
_entity_poly.entity_id
_entity_poly.type
_entity_poly.pdbx_seq_one_letter_code
_entity_poly.pdbx_strand_id
1 'polypeptide(L)'
;MRQFKLSCCGAIMSKVPYECHSCGKTSFFAEELDKEDQVIQIGSFSGDKKKETRPWGSFENLLDEQGYKVKKIVVNRDQRLSLQLHRNRYEIWHILSGVGEMQIGNSAWTVSAGDRVEIGKLEVHRITNEGDTPIVILELQVGECQEDDIIRIEDDYGRTE
;
A
#
# COMPACT_ATOMS: atom_id res chain seq x y z
N MET A 1 14.23 22.70 17.30
CA MET A 1 13.28 22.57 16.17
C MET A 1 14.01 21.73 15.14
N ARG A 2 13.44 20.63 14.68
CA ARG A 2 14.12 19.79 13.67
C ARG A 2 14.18 20.53 12.35
N GLN A 3 15.28 20.41 11.64
CA GLN A 3 15.44 20.97 10.30
C GLN A 3 15.75 19.85 9.31
N PHE A 4 15.26 19.98 8.09
CA PHE A 4 15.42 19.01 7.01
C PHE A 4 15.96 19.71 5.78
N LYS A 5 16.98 19.11 5.15
CA LYS A 5 17.51 19.57 3.86
C LYS A 5 16.96 18.69 2.75
N LEU A 6 16.41 19.30 1.70
CA LEU A 6 15.84 18.59 0.58
C LEU A 6 16.88 18.35 -0.53
N SER A 7 17.01 17.11 -0.99
CA SER A 7 18.00 16.75 -2.03
C SER A 7 17.72 17.35 -3.41
N CYS A 8 16.46 17.73 -3.68
CA CYS A 8 16.07 18.29 -4.97
C CYS A 8 16.55 19.73 -5.24
N CYS A 9 16.75 20.54 -4.19
CA CYS A 9 17.12 21.97 -4.30
C CYS A 9 17.96 22.49 -3.13
N GLY A 10 18.28 21.64 -2.14
CA GLY A 10 19.05 22.04 -0.95
C GLY A 10 18.30 22.93 0.04
N ALA A 11 17.01 23.19 -0.14
CA ALA A 11 16.22 24.01 0.77
C ALA A 11 16.16 23.37 2.18
N ILE A 12 16.30 24.21 3.22
CA ILE A 12 16.19 23.77 4.63
C ILE A 12 14.80 24.12 5.13
N MET A 13 14.08 23.15 5.69
CA MET A 13 12.70 23.30 6.13
C MET A 13 12.49 22.68 7.51
N SER A 14 11.51 23.18 8.27
CA SER A 14 11.12 22.64 9.58
C SER A 14 10.17 21.44 9.52
N LYS A 15 9.65 21.13 8.34
CA LYS A 15 8.83 19.95 8.04
C LYS A 15 9.16 19.44 6.64
N VAL A 16 9.10 18.12 6.43
CA VAL A 16 9.22 17.53 5.10
C VAL A 16 7.89 17.74 4.35
N PRO A 17 7.88 18.49 3.24
CA PRO A 17 6.66 18.73 2.48
C PRO A 17 6.35 17.53 1.59
N TYR A 18 5.07 17.36 1.19
CA TYR A 18 4.68 16.38 0.17
C TYR A 18 5.23 16.77 -1.23
N GLU A 19 5.30 18.06 -1.50
CA GLU A 19 5.85 18.63 -2.72
C GLU A 19 6.86 19.72 -2.35
N CYS A 20 7.99 19.76 -3.04
CA CYS A 20 8.99 20.82 -2.80
C CYS A 20 8.48 22.16 -3.33
N HIS A 21 8.14 23.09 -2.45
CA HIS A 21 7.67 24.43 -2.81
C HIS A 21 8.66 25.27 -3.63
N SER A 22 9.95 24.90 -3.59
CA SER A 22 10.99 25.64 -4.35
C SER A 22 11.15 25.16 -5.78
N CYS A 23 10.86 23.90 -6.10
CA CYS A 23 11.07 23.33 -7.44
C CYS A 23 9.92 22.44 -7.96
N GLY A 24 8.83 22.26 -7.20
CA GLY A 24 7.64 21.50 -7.60
C GLY A 24 7.84 19.98 -7.69
N LYS A 25 9.00 19.44 -7.27
CA LYS A 25 9.23 17.99 -7.33
C LYS A 25 8.51 17.27 -6.20
N THR A 26 7.90 16.16 -6.52
CA THR A 26 7.22 15.25 -5.56
C THR A 26 8.10 14.08 -5.13
N SER A 27 9.23 13.85 -5.81
CA SER A 27 10.24 12.87 -5.42
C SER A 27 11.54 13.55 -5.02
N PHE A 28 11.90 13.47 -3.75
CA PHE A 28 13.13 14.01 -3.18
C PHE A 28 13.46 13.26 -1.89
N PHE A 29 14.73 13.35 -1.48
CA PHE A 29 15.14 12.89 -0.16
C PHE A 29 15.12 14.08 0.80
N ALA A 30 14.65 13.84 2.01
CA ALA A 30 14.80 14.78 3.10
C ALA A 30 15.87 14.26 4.06
N GLU A 31 16.87 15.06 4.34
CA GLU A 31 17.92 14.78 5.32
C GLU A 31 17.61 15.56 6.59
N GLU A 32 17.47 14.88 7.73
CA GLU A 32 17.35 15.56 9.02
C GLU A 32 18.73 16.08 9.43
N LEU A 33 18.80 17.38 9.75
CA LEU A 33 20.01 17.99 10.29
C LEU A 33 19.98 17.86 11.81
N ASP A 34 20.97 17.21 12.40
CA ASP A 34 21.17 17.21 13.84
C ASP A 34 21.83 18.53 14.30
N LYS A 35 21.98 18.68 15.62
CA LYS A 35 22.57 19.90 16.21
C LYS A 35 24.07 20.06 15.92
N GLU A 36 24.70 19.07 15.28
CA GLU A 36 26.15 19.03 14.98
C GLU A 36 26.42 19.00 13.46
N ASP A 37 25.41 19.35 12.61
CA ASP A 37 25.50 19.31 11.15
C ASP A 37 25.81 17.91 10.57
N GLN A 38 25.58 16.84 11.32
CA GLN A 38 25.66 15.47 10.78
C GLN A 38 24.38 15.10 10.06
N VAL A 39 24.51 14.70 8.81
CA VAL A 39 23.41 14.24 7.97
C VAL A 39 23.01 12.83 8.41
N ILE A 40 21.87 12.70 9.05
CA ILE A 40 21.25 11.40 9.29
C ILE A 40 20.45 11.03 8.03
N GLN A 41 20.94 10.07 7.26
CA GLN A 41 20.18 9.54 6.12
C GLN A 41 18.92 8.83 6.62
N ILE A 42 17.78 9.48 6.47
CA ILE A 42 16.47 8.84 6.66
C ILE A 42 16.13 8.14 5.34
N GLY A 43 16.57 6.90 5.24
CA GLY A 43 16.27 5.92 4.21
C GLY A 43 15.89 6.39 2.80
N SER A 44 16.57 5.88 1.79
CA SER A 44 16.13 6.06 0.41
C SER A 44 15.04 5.04 0.08
N PHE A 45 13.87 5.50 -0.36
CA PHE A 45 12.90 4.68 -1.07
C PHE A 45 13.40 4.41 -2.51
N SER A 46 14.52 3.70 -2.63
CA SER A 46 15.06 3.27 -3.92
C SER A 46 15.12 1.74 -3.96
N GLY A 47 13.98 1.12 -4.16
CA GLY A 47 13.91 -0.24 -4.65
C GLY A 47 13.33 -0.20 -6.06
N ASP A 48 13.86 -0.96 -6.99
CA ASP A 48 13.18 -1.24 -8.25
C ASP A 48 11.82 -1.84 -7.93
N LYS A 49 10.80 -0.98 -7.92
CA LYS A 49 9.42 -1.35 -7.62
C LYS A 49 8.90 -2.19 -8.77
N LYS A 50 9.03 -3.49 -8.66
CA LYS A 50 8.53 -4.41 -9.68
C LYS A 50 7.02 -4.46 -9.60
N LYS A 51 6.36 -3.81 -10.57
CA LYS A 51 4.92 -3.93 -10.75
C LYS A 51 4.60 -5.30 -11.35
N GLU A 52 3.73 -6.04 -10.68
CA GLU A 52 3.22 -7.32 -11.16
C GLU A 52 1.79 -7.15 -11.69
N THR A 53 1.57 -7.58 -12.93
CA THR A 53 0.25 -7.59 -13.56
C THR A 53 -0.47 -8.89 -13.24
N ARG A 54 -1.75 -8.79 -12.93
CA ARG A 54 -2.67 -9.88 -12.64
C ARG A 54 -3.95 -9.71 -13.48
N PRO A 55 -4.76 -10.74 -13.70
CA PRO A 55 -6.01 -10.60 -14.45
C PRO A 55 -6.95 -9.53 -13.88
N TRP A 56 -6.97 -9.37 -12.57
CA TRP A 56 -7.79 -8.37 -11.86
C TRP A 56 -7.17 -6.96 -11.82
N GLY A 57 -5.93 -6.77 -12.26
CA GLY A 57 -5.24 -5.49 -12.20
C GLY A 57 -3.75 -5.61 -11.98
N SER A 58 -3.22 -5.06 -10.89
CA SER A 58 -1.79 -5.12 -10.60
C SER A 58 -1.49 -4.86 -9.13
N PHE A 59 -0.31 -5.26 -8.69
CA PHE A 59 0.24 -4.83 -7.41
C PHE A 59 1.73 -4.48 -7.54
N GLU A 60 2.22 -3.76 -6.55
CA GLU A 60 3.59 -3.27 -6.43
C GLU A 60 4.03 -3.38 -4.98
N ASN A 61 5.12 -4.10 -4.70
CA ASN A 61 5.71 -4.10 -3.37
C ASN A 61 6.46 -2.78 -3.19
N LEU A 62 5.98 -1.95 -2.26
CA LEU A 62 6.60 -0.67 -1.92
C LEU A 62 7.68 -0.84 -0.87
N LEU A 63 7.47 -1.79 0.06
CA LEU A 63 8.38 -2.14 1.13
C LEU A 63 8.20 -3.63 1.46
N ASP A 64 9.30 -4.35 1.69
CA ASP A 64 9.29 -5.76 2.08
C ASP A 64 10.37 -5.98 3.13
N GLU A 65 9.95 -6.09 4.39
CA GLU A 65 10.83 -6.19 5.56
C GLU A 65 10.45 -7.39 6.41
N GLN A 66 11.32 -7.78 7.32
CA GLN A 66 11.02 -8.85 8.24
C GLN A 66 9.86 -8.46 9.16
N GLY A 67 8.73 -9.17 9.05
CA GLY A 67 7.56 -8.99 9.88
C GLY A 67 6.54 -7.98 9.37
N TYR A 68 6.80 -7.26 8.28
CA TYR A 68 5.81 -6.41 7.63
C TYR A 68 6.11 -6.13 6.14
N LYS A 69 5.06 -5.89 5.37
CA LYS A 69 5.13 -5.58 3.94
C LYS A 69 4.13 -4.48 3.60
N VAL A 70 4.50 -3.59 2.69
CA VAL A 70 3.60 -2.57 2.15
C VAL A 70 3.44 -2.79 0.66
N LYS A 71 2.19 -2.87 0.20
CA LYS A 71 1.84 -3.01 -1.22
C LYS A 71 0.93 -1.89 -1.67
N LYS A 72 1.07 -1.52 -2.93
CA LYS A 72 0.05 -0.78 -3.68
C LYS A 72 -0.67 -1.77 -4.58
N ILE A 73 -1.99 -1.86 -4.42
CA ILE A 73 -2.85 -2.74 -5.22
C ILE A 73 -3.76 -1.87 -6.08
N VAL A 74 -3.96 -2.26 -7.34
CA VAL A 74 -4.89 -1.63 -8.26
C VAL A 74 -5.85 -2.69 -8.75
N VAL A 75 -7.13 -2.56 -8.43
CA VAL A 75 -8.21 -3.44 -8.92
C VAL A 75 -8.92 -2.72 -10.05
N ASN A 76 -8.84 -3.27 -11.27
CA ASN A 76 -9.47 -2.69 -12.45
C ASN A 76 -11.00 -2.71 -12.33
N ARG A 77 -11.67 -1.88 -13.13
CA ARG A 77 -13.12 -1.88 -13.27
C ARG A 77 -13.64 -3.29 -13.58
N ASP A 78 -14.78 -3.64 -13.02
CA ASP A 78 -15.47 -4.93 -13.18
C ASP A 78 -14.62 -6.14 -12.79
N GLN A 79 -13.60 -5.92 -11.92
CA GLN A 79 -12.72 -6.97 -11.40
C GLN A 79 -12.83 -7.08 -9.89
N ARG A 80 -12.43 -8.23 -9.36
CA ARG A 80 -12.38 -8.47 -7.91
C ARG A 80 -11.16 -9.31 -7.53
N LEU A 81 -10.73 -9.19 -6.30
CA LEU A 81 -9.73 -10.10 -5.73
C LEU A 81 -10.38 -11.46 -5.42
N SER A 82 -9.58 -12.51 -5.26
CA SER A 82 -10.05 -13.78 -4.71
C SER A 82 -10.73 -13.59 -3.35
N LEU A 83 -11.73 -14.41 -3.05
CA LEU A 83 -12.17 -14.58 -1.67
C LEU A 83 -11.13 -15.43 -0.95
N GLN A 84 -10.44 -14.85 0.00
CA GLN A 84 -9.21 -15.40 0.56
C GLN A 84 -9.08 -15.13 2.06
N LEU A 85 -8.17 -15.85 2.70
CA LEU A 85 -7.73 -15.61 4.08
C LEU A 85 -6.22 -15.84 4.20
N HIS A 86 -5.64 -15.35 5.31
CA HIS A 86 -4.23 -15.53 5.67
C HIS A 86 -4.10 -16.12 7.06
N ARG A 87 -3.18 -17.06 7.26
CA ARG A 87 -2.97 -17.72 8.55
C ARG A 87 -2.08 -16.91 9.49
N ASN A 88 -1.04 -16.31 8.93
CA ASN A 88 0.11 -15.84 9.71
C ASN A 88 0.24 -14.32 9.75
N ARG A 89 -0.57 -13.60 8.97
CA ARG A 89 -0.55 -12.13 8.93
C ARG A 89 -1.93 -11.53 9.10
N TYR A 90 -2.00 -10.29 9.55
CA TYR A 90 -3.16 -9.42 9.41
C TYR A 90 -2.85 -8.31 8.42
N GLU A 91 -3.88 -7.66 7.91
CA GLU A 91 -3.76 -6.63 6.89
C GLU A 91 -4.53 -5.38 7.28
N ILE A 92 -3.99 -4.22 6.88
CA ILE A 92 -4.67 -2.94 6.97
C ILE A 92 -4.71 -2.37 5.56
N TRP A 93 -5.90 -2.11 5.07
CA TRP A 93 -6.12 -1.53 3.76
C TRP A 93 -6.58 -0.08 3.88
N HIS A 94 -5.87 0.83 3.23
CA HIS A 94 -6.31 2.19 3.00
C HIS A 94 -6.75 2.34 1.55
N ILE A 95 -8.00 2.75 1.33
CA ILE A 95 -8.51 3.06 0.00
C ILE A 95 -8.01 4.44 -0.40
N LEU A 96 -7.14 4.50 -1.41
CA LEU A 96 -6.54 5.75 -1.88
C LEU A 96 -7.41 6.42 -2.94
N SER A 97 -8.10 5.64 -3.78
CA SER A 97 -9.03 6.13 -4.79
C SER A 97 -9.99 5.03 -5.26
N GLY A 98 -11.07 5.43 -5.91
CA GLY A 98 -12.12 4.53 -6.38
C GLY A 98 -13.18 4.24 -5.33
N VAL A 99 -14.16 3.43 -5.74
CA VAL A 99 -15.28 2.95 -4.91
C VAL A 99 -15.47 1.47 -5.21
N GLY A 100 -15.75 0.67 -4.19
CA GLY A 100 -16.03 -0.75 -4.36
C GLY A 100 -16.73 -1.36 -3.17
N GLU A 101 -17.03 -2.65 -3.28
CA GLU A 101 -17.60 -3.44 -2.21
C GLU A 101 -16.50 -4.22 -1.49
N MET A 102 -16.36 -3.99 -0.19
CA MET A 102 -15.54 -4.78 0.72
C MET A 102 -16.38 -5.87 1.35
N GLN A 103 -15.87 -7.11 1.33
CA GLN A 103 -16.47 -8.25 2.02
C GLN A 103 -15.50 -8.75 3.10
N ILE A 104 -15.99 -8.92 4.34
CA ILE A 104 -15.31 -9.65 5.42
C ILE A 104 -16.29 -10.64 6.03
N GLY A 105 -15.95 -11.92 5.96
CA GLY A 105 -16.87 -13.01 6.36
C GLY A 105 -18.18 -12.93 5.58
N ASN A 106 -19.30 -12.80 6.30
CA ASN A 106 -20.65 -12.68 5.74
C ASN A 106 -21.13 -11.23 5.60
N SER A 107 -20.30 -10.24 5.97
CA SER A 107 -20.65 -8.83 5.89
C SER A 107 -20.06 -8.21 4.64
N ALA A 108 -20.85 -7.40 3.94
CA ALA A 108 -20.39 -6.62 2.80
C ALA A 108 -20.87 -5.18 2.91
N TRP A 109 -20.02 -4.22 2.51
CA TRP A 109 -20.32 -2.79 2.53
C TRP A 109 -19.50 -2.02 1.50
N THR A 110 -19.97 -0.87 1.11
CA THR A 110 -19.25 0.02 0.20
C THR A 110 -18.09 0.70 0.90
N VAL A 111 -16.94 0.74 0.24
CA VAL A 111 -15.75 1.49 0.63
C VAL A 111 -15.34 2.47 -0.46
N SER A 112 -14.72 3.59 -0.05
CA SER A 112 -14.32 4.69 -0.91
C SER A 112 -13.00 5.32 -0.46
N ALA A 113 -12.49 6.27 -1.23
CA ALA A 113 -11.25 6.97 -0.90
C ALA A 113 -11.29 7.58 0.52
N GLY A 114 -10.27 7.30 1.32
CA GLY A 114 -10.14 7.69 2.72
C GLY A 114 -10.54 6.61 3.71
N ASP A 115 -11.29 5.58 3.29
CA ASP A 115 -11.67 4.49 4.18
C ASP A 115 -10.47 3.62 4.56
N ARG A 116 -10.52 3.08 5.77
CA ARG A 116 -9.56 2.16 6.34
C ARG A 116 -10.27 0.89 6.78
N VAL A 117 -9.75 -0.25 6.34
CA VAL A 117 -10.26 -1.58 6.68
C VAL A 117 -9.16 -2.37 7.38
N GLU A 118 -9.49 -3.01 8.48
CA GLU A 118 -8.62 -3.96 9.17
C GLU A 118 -9.12 -5.38 8.91
N ILE A 119 -8.20 -6.29 8.58
CA ILE A 119 -8.48 -7.68 8.25
C ILE A 119 -7.62 -8.54 9.17
N GLY A 120 -8.27 -9.30 10.03
CA GLY A 120 -7.61 -10.20 10.99
C GLY A 120 -7.04 -11.45 10.33
N LYS A 121 -6.20 -12.17 11.10
CA LYS A 121 -5.76 -13.52 10.71
C LYS A 121 -6.98 -14.42 10.59
N LEU A 122 -6.96 -15.32 9.59
CA LEU A 122 -8.04 -16.27 9.28
C LEU A 122 -9.37 -15.61 8.89
N GLU A 123 -9.39 -14.31 8.70
CA GLU A 123 -10.58 -13.59 8.30
C GLU A 123 -10.76 -13.65 6.79
N VAL A 124 -11.87 -14.24 6.35
CA VAL A 124 -12.20 -14.37 4.93
C VAL A 124 -12.59 -13.01 4.39
N HIS A 125 -11.92 -12.57 3.33
CA HIS A 125 -12.13 -11.23 2.78
C HIS A 125 -11.95 -11.15 1.27
N ARG A 126 -12.54 -10.11 0.69
CA ARG A 126 -12.42 -9.75 -0.72
C ARG A 126 -12.81 -8.28 -0.94
N ILE A 127 -12.26 -7.66 -1.97
CA ILE A 127 -12.78 -6.42 -2.53
C ILE A 127 -13.21 -6.63 -3.97
N THR A 128 -14.35 -6.06 -4.33
CA THR A 128 -14.93 -6.05 -5.68
C THR A 128 -15.00 -4.61 -6.17
N ASN A 129 -14.55 -4.37 -7.39
CA ASN A 129 -14.67 -3.08 -8.04
C ASN A 129 -15.89 -3.08 -8.97
N GLU A 130 -16.99 -2.51 -8.51
CA GLU A 130 -18.20 -2.28 -9.29
C GLU A 130 -18.31 -0.85 -9.83
N GLY A 131 -17.28 -0.02 -9.55
CA GLY A 131 -17.23 1.38 -9.98
C GLY A 131 -16.67 1.55 -11.39
N ASP A 132 -16.74 2.80 -11.88
CA ASP A 132 -16.29 3.17 -13.21
C ASP A 132 -14.78 3.39 -13.34
N THR A 133 -14.07 3.47 -12.20
CA THR A 133 -12.63 3.74 -12.15
C THR A 133 -11.91 2.65 -11.33
N PRO A 134 -10.61 2.41 -11.56
CA PRO A 134 -9.85 1.48 -10.73
C PRO A 134 -9.87 1.87 -9.25
N ILE A 135 -9.97 0.85 -8.38
CA ILE A 135 -9.73 1.02 -6.96
C ILE A 135 -8.22 0.93 -6.71
N VAL A 136 -7.69 1.89 -5.99
CA VAL A 136 -6.28 1.89 -5.55
C VAL A 136 -6.23 1.74 -4.03
N ILE A 137 -5.49 0.74 -3.58
CA ILE A 137 -5.36 0.38 -2.16
C ILE A 137 -3.90 0.46 -1.76
N LEU A 138 -3.62 1.05 -0.60
CA LEU A 138 -2.39 0.85 0.12
C LEU A 138 -2.62 -0.23 1.18
N GLU A 139 -1.95 -1.37 1.01
CA GLU A 139 -2.03 -2.51 1.91
C GLU A 139 -0.79 -2.56 2.80
N LEU A 140 -0.99 -2.60 4.11
CA LEU A 140 0.03 -2.93 5.10
C LEU A 140 -0.25 -4.35 5.61
N GLN A 141 0.69 -5.25 5.40
CA GLN A 141 0.70 -6.61 5.97
C GLN A 141 1.61 -6.64 7.19
N VAL A 142 1.20 -7.30 8.26
CA VAL A 142 2.01 -7.45 9.48
C VAL A 142 1.95 -8.89 9.97
N GLY A 143 3.11 -9.51 10.15
CA GLY A 143 3.29 -10.90 10.52
C GLY A 143 4.23 -11.62 9.53
N GLU A 144 3.96 -12.87 9.22
CA GLU A 144 4.68 -13.62 8.19
C GLU A 144 4.09 -13.32 6.82
N CYS A 145 4.69 -12.37 6.10
CA CYS A 145 4.15 -11.80 4.86
C CYS A 145 4.59 -12.58 3.61
N GLN A 146 4.54 -13.91 3.64
CA GLN A 146 4.86 -14.76 2.51
C GLN A 146 3.68 -14.88 1.53
N GLU A 147 3.97 -14.98 0.23
CA GLU A 147 2.92 -15.06 -0.80
C GLU A 147 2.16 -16.40 -0.76
N ASP A 148 2.76 -17.46 -0.24
CA ASP A 148 2.16 -18.78 -0.05
C ASP A 148 1.23 -18.86 1.17
N ASP A 149 1.15 -17.81 1.99
CA ASP A 149 0.19 -17.70 3.10
C ASP A 149 -1.25 -17.38 2.62
N ILE A 150 -1.49 -17.30 1.31
CA ILE A 150 -2.82 -17.05 0.75
C ILE A 150 -3.59 -18.37 0.61
N ILE A 151 -4.75 -18.47 1.28
CA ILE A 151 -5.72 -19.53 1.04
C ILE A 151 -6.89 -18.92 0.27
N ARG A 152 -7.08 -19.35 -0.98
CA ARG A 152 -8.17 -18.89 -1.84
C ARG A 152 -9.37 -19.82 -1.71
N ILE A 153 -10.51 -19.26 -1.34
CA ILE A 153 -11.79 -19.98 -1.21
C ILE A 153 -12.53 -19.94 -2.55
N GLU A 154 -12.55 -18.74 -3.18
CA GLU A 154 -13.09 -18.50 -4.51
C GLU A 154 -12.09 -17.67 -5.32
N ASP A 155 -11.92 -18.03 -6.57
CA ASP A 155 -11.05 -17.30 -7.49
C ASP A 155 -11.57 -17.38 -8.93
N ASP A 156 -11.85 -16.24 -9.55
CA ASP A 156 -12.39 -16.16 -10.92
C ASP A 156 -11.32 -16.44 -11.98
N TYR A 157 -10.06 -16.57 -11.58
CA TYR A 157 -8.91 -16.65 -12.49
C TYR A 157 -8.19 -18.00 -12.46
N GLY A 158 -8.80 -19.01 -11.81
CA GLY A 158 -8.32 -20.38 -11.79
C GLY A 158 -7.05 -20.61 -10.97
N ARG A 159 -6.83 -19.82 -9.91
CA ARG A 159 -5.66 -19.93 -9.00
C ARG A 159 -5.98 -20.63 -7.68
N THR A 160 -7.13 -21.27 -7.57
CA THR A 160 -7.46 -22.17 -6.43
C THR A 160 -6.67 -23.46 -6.61
N GLU A 161 -5.86 -23.81 -5.61
CA GLU A 161 -5.21 -25.13 -5.50
C GLU A 161 -6.06 -26.07 -4.63
#